data_76bb2caf32fa1598febf06ec69197b98
#
_entry.id   76bb2caf32fa1598febf06ec69197b98
#
_cell.length_a   1.000
_cell.length_b   1.000
_cell.length_c   1.000
_cell.angle_alpha   90.00
_cell.angle_beta   90.00
_cell.angle_gamma   90.00
#
_symmetry.space_group_name_H-M   'P 1'
#
loop_
_entity.id
_entity.type
_entity.pdbx_description
1 polymer ?
#
loop_
_entity_poly.entity_id
_entity_poly.type
_entity_poly.pdbx_seq_one_letter_code
_entity_poly.pdbx_strand_id
1 'polypeptide(L)'
;MEYDNEENTWRRPSAQKVDRSKCNQIPKRSSTVAVVVLGLAVMSCLLGYCVLSETLPYESRTLRLVIIFFRHGARTPNTSYKTDPFKAYQWPEGLGGLTNTGKLQLYELGKKYRSYYANFIDEEYYEKDVQVGSSDKSRCLMSAATFLAGLYPPAERQIWNPELLWQPIPIHSLPRHLDNIVASTKPCKVWKAMYEELLEKSNKDAKYTKLFEYLSNHTGQDMHSVLEVDFLYSTFLSQQEAGLKIPEWTKNYFPNQMRSAFMHSLALLSHNHTLQRFKVGPLLSEMRENLEKSVSYSGEGPAPRSLLVYSGHDVNVVALWRALNYTEALEPEYGASLVFELHEELDQGFFVKVFYRNNTKIEVPMELKLSFCEEPCRYADFLQYIDTLIPEDWDAECQNTPH
;
A
#
# COMPACT_ATOMS: atom_id res chain seq x y z
N MET A 1 -34.92 -20.28 -44.06
CA MET A 1 -34.10 -21.20 -43.25
C MET A 1 -34.79 -21.27 -41.92
N GLU A 2 -35.40 -22.42 -41.69
CA GLU A 2 -36.40 -22.71 -40.64
C GLU A 2 -35.78 -22.73 -39.26
N TYR A 3 -36.57 -22.19 -38.32
CA TYR A 3 -36.36 -22.34 -36.89
C TYR A 3 -37.16 -23.57 -36.44
N ASP A 4 -36.46 -24.55 -35.86
CA ASP A 4 -37.11 -25.63 -35.16
C ASP A 4 -36.94 -25.46 -33.65
N ASN A 5 -38.11 -25.47 -32.98
CA ASN A 5 -38.29 -25.53 -31.53
C ASN A 5 -38.10 -26.97 -31.06
N GLU A 6 -37.24 -27.24 -30.13
CA GLU A 6 -37.35 -28.42 -29.26
C GLU A 6 -37.16 -28.06 -27.79
N GLU A 7 -38.17 -28.29 -27.01
CA GLU A 7 -38.23 -28.19 -25.55
C GLU A 7 -37.28 -29.21 -24.90
N ASN A 8 -36.31 -28.76 -24.14
CA ASN A 8 -35.50 -29.61 -23.26
C ASN A 8 -35.94 -29.49 -21.82
N THR A 9 -36.88 -30.37 -21.42
CA THR A 9 -37.27 -30.60 -20.03
C THR A 9 -36.21 -31.47 -19.31
N TRP A 10 -35.60 -30.93 -18.29
CA TRP A 10 -34.70 -31.67 -17.40
C TRP A 10 -35.48 -32.60 -16.49
N ARG A 11 -35.37 -33.93 -16.68
CA ARG A 11 -35.87 -34.96 -15.77
C ARG A 11 -34.92 -35.17 -14.61
N ARG A 12 -35.41 -35.05 -13.38
CA ARG A 12 -34.66 -35.48 -12.17
C ARG A 12 -34.49 -36.99 -12.16
N PRO A 13 -33.33 -37.53 -11.72
CA PRO A 13 -33.19 -38.96 -11.49
C PRO A 13 -34.03 -39.43 -10.31
N SER A 14 -34.72 -40.54 -10.48
CA SER A 14 -35.58 -41.18 -9.46
C SER A 14 -34.72 -41.71 -8.29
N ALA A 15 -35.18 -41.44 -7.07
CA ALA A 15 -34.59 -41.98 -5.85
C ALA A 15 -34.72 -43.50 -5.80
N GLN A 16 -33.61 -44.23 -5.74
CA GLN A 16 -33.57 -45.63 -5.41
C GLN A 16 -33.91 -45.82 -3.92
N LYS A 17 -34.93 -46.63 -3.67
CA LYS A 17 -35.28 -47.14 -2.31
C LYS A 17 -34.18 -48.05 -1.81
N VAL A 18 -33.52 -47.66 -0.73
CA VAL A 18 -32.59 -48.54 0.02
C VAL A 18 -33.40 -49.46 0.94
N ASP A 19 -33.23 -50.74 0.74
CA ASP A 19 -33.84 -51.81 1.57
C ASP A 19 -33.22 -51.82 2.98
N ARG A 20 -34.06 -51.62 4.02
CA ARG A 20 -33.66 -51.50 5.43
C ARG A 20 -33.63 -52.83 6.19
N SER A 21 -33.48 -53.99 5.53
CA SER A 21 -33.58 -55.30 6.19
C SER A 21 -32.27 -55.99 6.57
N LYS A 22 -31.09 -55.35 6.48
CA LYS A 22 -29.81 -55.96 6.91
C LYS A 22 -28.98 -55.01 7.78
N CYS A 23 -29.46 -54.75 8.99
CA CYS A 23 -28.63 -54.13 10.01
C CYS A 23 -28.80 -54.87 11.35
N ASN A 24 -28.16 -56.01 11.48
CA ASN A 24 -27.90 -56.65 12.78
C ASN A 24 -26.60 -57.45 12.69
N GLN A 25 -25.53 -56.80 13.15
CA GLN A 25 -24.42 -57.40 13.90
C GLN A 25 -23.26 -56.36 13.95
N ILE A 26 -23.27 -55.55 14.99
CA ILE A 26 -22.12 -54.73 15.36
C ILE A 26 -21.36 -55.53 16.44
N PRO A 27 -20.09 -55.90 16.23
CA PRO A 27 -19.29 -56.48 17.30
C PRO A 27 -18.95 -55.37 18.30
N LYS A 28 -19.27 -55.60 19.59
CA LYS A 28 -18.80 -54.81 20.72
C LYS A 28 -17.28 -54.85 20.78
N ARG A 29 -16.61 -53.84 20.20
CA ARG A 29 -15.19 -53.54 20.43
C ARG A 29 -15.03 -52.14 20.97
N SER A 30 -14.67 -52.12 22.24
CA SER A 30 -13.89 -51.11 22.96
C SER A 30 -14.33 -49.65 22.83
N SER A 31 -15.13 -49.21 23.78
CA SER A 31 -15.44 -47.79 24.07
C SER A 31 -14.19 -46.90 24.23
N THR A 32 -13.04 -47.47 24.52
CA THR A 32 -11.78 -46.75 24.73
C THR A 32 -11.20 -46.15 23.44
N VAL A 33 -11.34 -46.84 22.31
CA VAL A 33 -10.83 -46.30 21.01
C VAL A 33 -11.69 -45.13 20.52
N ALA A 34 -13.01 -45.21 20.70
CA ALA A 34 -13.92 -44.11 20.32
C ALA A 34 -13.67 -42.84 21.15
N VAL A 35 -13.42 -43.00 22.46
CA VAL A 35 -13.10 -41.83 23.36
C VAL A 35 -11.75 -41.22 23.00
N VAL A 36 -10.73 -42.04 22.65
CA VAL A 36 -9.41 -41.50 22.24
C VAL A 36 -9.49 -40.78 20.90
N VAL A 37 -10.23 -41.31 19.92
CA VAL A 37 -10.42 -40.64 18.61
C VAL A 37 -11.21 -39.36 18.75
N LEU A 38 -12.27 -39.33 19.59
CA LEU A 38 -13.01 -38.08 19.88
C LEU A 38 -12.13 -37.08 20.61
N GLY A 39 -11.32 -37.49 21.58
CA GLY A 39 -10.40 -36.64 22.32
C GLY A 39 -9.31 -36.05 21.41
N LEU A 40 -8.77 -36.82 20.47
CA LEU A 40 -7.80 -36.35 19.49
C LEU A 40 -8.44 -35.38 18.48
N ALA A 41 -9.67 -35.63 18.05
CA ALA A 41 -10.41 -34.71 17.16
C ALA A 41 -10.74 -33.39 17.86
N VAL A 42 -11.16 -33.41 19.12
CA VAL A 42 -11.41 -32.22 19.93
C VAL A 42 -10.11 -31.45 20.20
N MET A 43 -9.00 -32.16 20.51
CA MET A 43 -7.70 -31.52 20.68
C MET A 43 -7.16 -30.91 19.37
N SER A 44 -7.37 -31.61 18.24
CA SER A 44 -7.01 -31.05 16.93
C SER A 44 -7.85 -29.84 16.56
N CYS A 45 -9.14 -29.82 16.89
CA CYS A 45 -10.02 -28.67 16.72
C CYS A 45 -9.62 -27.52 17.67
N LEU A 46 -9.28 -27.80 18.93
CA LEU A 46 -8.82 -26.80 19.88
C LEU A 46 -7.45 -26.24 19.50
N LEU A 47 -6.50 -27.07 19.05
CA LEU A 47 -5.21 -26.62 18.53
C LEU A 47 -5.37 -25.84 17.22
N GLY A 48 -6.24 -26.27 16.32
CA GLY A 48 -6.61 -25.51 15.12
C GLY A 48 -7.26 -24.17 15.46
N TYR A 49 -8.14 -24.13 16.47
CA TYR A 49 -8.77 -22.91 16.97
C TYR A 49 -7.75 -22.01 17.67
N CYS A 50 -6.83 -22.54 18.48
CA CYS A 50 -5.74 -21.78 19.08
C CYS A 50 -4.76 -21.22 18.04
N VAL A 51 -4.37 -22.02 17.03
CA VAL A 51 -3.50 -21.53 15.94
C VAL A 51 -4.22 -20.50 15.06
N LEU A 52 -5.53 -20.64 14.85
CA LEU A 52 -6.36 -19.65 14.19
C LEU A 52 -6.61 -18.41 15.07
N SER A 53 -6.64 -18.57 16.41
CA SER A 53 -6.82 -17.41 17.31
C SER A 53 -5.57 -16.56 17.49
N GLU A 54 -4.38 -17.15 17.29
CA GLU A 54 -3.12 -16.37 17.24
C GLU A 54 -2.95 -15.57 15.94
N THR A 55 -3.74 -15.86 14.90
CA THR A 55 -3.81 -15.07 13.66
C THR A 55 -5.04 -14.17 13.58
N LEU A 56 -5.90 -14.15 14.63
CA LEU A 56 -7.09 -13.31 14.65
C LEU A 56 -6.73 -11.86 14.93
N PRO A 57 -7.37 -10.98 14.19
CA PRO A 57 -7.00 -9.59 14.10
C PRO A 57 -7.14 -8.89 15.43
N TYR A 58 -6.18 -8.06 15.68
CA TYR A 58 -6.15 -6.84 16.45
C TYR A 58 -7.52 -6.42 17.04
N GLU A 59 -7.53 -6.05 18.30
CA GLU A 59 -8.76 -5.63 19.00
C GLU A 59 -9.42 -4.44 18.30
N SER A 60 -10.32 -4.72 17.36
CA SER A 60 -11.07 -3.72 16.60
C SER A 60 -12.00 -2.85 17.47
N ARG A 61 -12.20 -3.22 18.74
CA ARG A 61 -13.12 -2.53 19.66
C ARG A 61 -12.68 -1.10 20.00
N THR A 62 -11.38 -0.82 19.96
CA THR A 62 -10.83 0.50 20.27
C THR A 62 -10.62 1.36 19.03
N LEU A 63 -10.66 0.77 17.83
CA LEU A 63 -10.35 1.45 16.59
C LEU A 63 -11.44 2.46 16.19
N ARG A 64 -11.03 3.67 15.83
CA ARG A 64 -11.91 4.78 15.43
C ARG A 64 -11.69 5.27 14.01
N LEU A 65 -10.44 5.24 13.53
CA LEU A 65 -10.07 5.69 12.19
C LEU A 65 -8.86 4.90 11.71
N VAL A 66 -8.88 4.51 10.44
CA VAL A 66 -7.74 3.92 9.72
C VAL A 66 -7.37 4.80 8.53
N ILE A 67 -6.09 5.12 8.38
CA ILE A 67 -5.55 5.87 7.25
C ILE A 67 -4.47 5.01 6.60
N ILE A 68 -4.67 4.63 5.34
CA ILE A 68 -3.76 3.78 4.57
C ILE A 68 -3.13 4.60 3.45
N PHE A 69 -1.82 4.73 3.44
CA PHE A 69 -1.06 5.24 2.30
C PHE A 69 -0.25 4.11 1.67
N PHE A 70 -0.37 3.87 0.36
CA PHE A 70 0.40 2.83 -0.31
C PHE A 70 1.05 3.29 -1.62
N ARG A 71 2.22 2.69 -1.94
CA ARG A 71 2.87 2.78 -3.23
C ARG A 71 2.09 1.98 -4.28
N HIS A 72 1.98 2.49 -5.51
CA HIS A 72 1.41 1.74 -6.64
C HIS A 72 2.08 0.38 -6.85
N GLY A 73 1.41 -0.53 -7.56
CA GLY A 73 1.92 -1.86 -7.91
C GLY A 73 3.04 -1.84 -8.96
N ALA A 74 3.55 -3.03 -9.31
CA ALA A 74 4.59 -3.20 -10.33
C ALA A 74 4.20 -2.54 -11.65
N ARG A 75 5.17 -1.90 -12.29
CA ARG A 75 5.01 -1.11 -13.51
C ARG A 75 6.09 -1.39 -14.53
N THR A 76 5.83 -1.05 -15.77
CA THR A 76 6.85 -1.00 -16.82
C THR A 76 7.85 0.15 -16.56
N PRO A 77 9.04 0.17 -17.19
CA PRO A 77 9.98 1.28 -17.06
C PRO A 77 9.35 2.62 -17.44
N ASN A 78 9.77 3.70 -16.77
CA ASN A 78 9.37 5.06 -17.18
C ASN A 78 10.13 5.52 -18.44
N THR A 79 11.34 5.01 -18.64
CA THR A 79 12.26 5.40 -19.70
C THR A 79 13.19 4.24 -20.05
N SER A 80 13.99 4.42 -21.10
CA SER A 80 15.04 3.51 -21.53
C SER A 80 16.36 4.28 -21.60
N TYR A 81 17.50 3.60 -21.62
CA TYR A 81 18.82 4.22 -21.80
C TYR A 81 19.36 3.97 -23.23
N LYS A 82 20.45 4.68 -23.62
CA LYS A 82 20.87 4.73 -25.02
C LYS A 82 21.27 3.35 -25.60
N THR A 83 21.98 2.53 -24.82
CA THR A 83 22.42 1.18 -25.19
C THR A 83 21.51 0.06 -24.70
N ASP A 84 20.29 0.39 -24.26
CA ASP A 84 19.34 -0.59 -23.73
C ASP A 84 18.98 -1.63 -24.81
N PRO A 85 19.28 -2.93 -24.58
CA PRO A 85 18.92 -3.97 -25.53
C PRO A 85 17.41 -4.12 -25.71
N PHE A 86 16.62 -3.61 -24.74
CA PHE A 86 15.17 -3.63 -24.76
C PHE A 86 14.54 -2.30 -25.18
N LYS A 87 15.33 -1.37 -25.75
CA LYS A 87 14.84 -0.05 -26.18
C LYS A 87 13.67 -0.14 -27.17
N ALA A 88 13.66 -1.15 -28.03
CA ALA A 88 12.60 -1.41 -29.00
C ALA A 88 11.52 -2.38 -28.49
N TYR A 89 11.63 -2.84 -27.23
CA TYR A 89 10.65 -3.75 -26.65
C TYR A 89 9.30 -3.04 -26.50
N GLN A 90 8.25 -3.67 -27.03
CA GLN A 90 6.89 -3.13 -26.96
C GLN A 90 6.27 -3.53 -25.63
N TRP A 91 6.32 -2.61 -24.66
CA TRP A 91 5.68 -2.79 -23.36
C TRP A 91 4.16 -2.81 -23.56
N PRO A 92 3.45 -3.90 -23.20
CA PRO A 92 2.00 -4.02 -23.44
C PRO A 92 1.19 -2.89 -22.78
N GLU A 93 1.61 -2.43 -21.62
CA GLU A 93 0.94 -1.35 -20.86
C GLU A 93 1.49 0.05 -21.22
N GLY A 94 2.40 0.16 -22.19
CA GLY A 94 3.17 1.37 -22.46
C GLY A 94 4.21 1.66 -21.37
N LEU A 95 4.96 2.76 -21.53
CA LEU A 95 5.96 3.17 -20.52
C LEU A 95 5.30 3.72 -19.25
N GLY A 96 5.79 3.25 -18.10
CA GLY A 96 5.29 3.63 -16.78
C GLY A 96 3.90 3.10 -16.43
N GLY A 97 3.35 2.19 -17.25
CA GLY A 97 2.04 1.56 -17.06
C GLY A 97 2.02 0.49 -15.97
N LEU A 98 0.90 0.31 -15.29
CA LEU A 98 0.71 -0.71 -14.26
C LEU A 98 0.61 -2.09 -14.92
N THR A 99 1.51 -3.02 -14.55
CA THR A 99 1.50 -4.38 -15.09
C THR A 99 0.38 -5.25 -14.49
N ASN A 100 0.10 -6.41 -15.10
CA ASN A 100 -0.83 -7.37 -14.51
C ASN A 100 -0.34 -7.89 -13.15
N THR A 101 0.97 -8.06 -12.97
CA THR A 101 1.57 -8.33 -11.65
C THR A 101 1.24 -7.22 -10.67
N GLY A 102 1.38 -5.94 -11.07
CA GLY A 102 1.05 -4.80 -10.23
C GLY A 102 -0.43 -4.73 -9.85
N LYS A 103 -1.33 -5.06 -10.79
CA LYS A 103 -2.78 -5.15 -10.51
C LYS A 103 -3.06 -6.24 -9.46
N LEU A 104 -2.47 -7.44 -9.64
CA LEU A 104 -2.65 -8.55 -8.70
C LEU A 104 -2.09 -8.21 -7.31
N GLN A 105 -0.91 -7.59 -7.25
CA GLN A 105 -0.30 -7.14 -5.98
C GLN A 105 -1.27 -6.27 -5.17
N LEU A 106 -1.91 -5.28 -5.82
CA LEU A 106 -2.80 -4.35 -5.11
C LEU A 106 -4.16 -4.99 -4.78
N TYR A 107 -4.66 -5.88 -5.63
CA TYR A 107 -5.86 -6.65 -5.33
C TYR A 107 -5.65 -7.53 -4.07
N GLU A 108 -4.54 -8.28 -4.01
CA GLU A 108 -4.21 -9.10 -2.84
C GLU A 108 -3.94 -8.25 -1.59
N LEU A 109 -3.34 -7.07 -1.74
CA LEU A 109 -3.19 -6.12 -0.64
C LEU A 109 -4.56 -5.66 -0.11
N GLY A 110 -5.49 -5.36 -1.00
CA GLY A 110 -6.87 -5.00 -0.64
C GLY A 110 -7.56 -6.10 0.15
N LYS A 111 -7.43 -7.36 -0.29
CA LYS A 111 -7.97 -8.54 0.43
C LYS A 111 -7.34 -8.69 1.82
N LYS A 112 -6.03 -8.47 1.95
CA LYS A 112 -5.36 -8.52 3.26
C LYS A 112 -5.90 -7.47 4.22
N TYR A 113 -6.08 -6.24 3.76
CA TYR A 113 -6.67 -5.19 4.59
C TYR A 113 -8.16 -5.43 4.86
N ARG A 114 -8.91 -6.00 3.91
CA ARG A 114 -10.29 -6.46 4.17
C ARG A 114 -10.34 -7.47 5.33
N SER A 115 -9.46 -8.45 5.31
CA SER A 115 -9.36 -9.47 6.37
C SER A 115 -8.87 -8.86 7.69
N TYR A 116 -7.85 -8.00 7.63
CA TYR A 116 -7.25 -7.38 8.82
C TYR A 116 -8.23 -6.47 9.56
N TYR A 117 -9.06 -5.72 8.83
CA TYR A 117 -10.06 -4.80 9.39
C TYR A 117 -11.49 -5.34 9.31
N ALA A 118 -11.69 -6.66 9.18
CA ALA A 118 -13.02 -7.27 9.01
C ALA A 118 -14.04 -6.91 10.09
N ASN A 119 -13.59 -6.66 11.33
CA ASN A 119 -14.44 -6.27 12.46
C ASN A 119 -14.59 -4.75 12.61
N PHE A 120 -13.98 -3.95 11.74
CA PHE A 120 -13.99 -2.50 11.81
C PHE A 120 -14.67 -1.85 10.59
N ILE A 121 -14.32 -2.28 9.38
CA ILE A 121 -14.95 -1.79 8.14
C ILE A 121 -16.18 -2.64 7.80
N ASP A 122 -17.25 -1.98 7.38
CA ASP A 122 -18.47 -2.66 6.96
C ASP A 122 -18.19 -3.60 5.76
N GLU A 123 -18.98 -4.67 5.62
CA GLU A 123 -18.90 -5.56 4.48
C GLU A 123 -19.36 -4.85 3.20
N GLU A 124 -20.40 -4.04 3.30
CA GLU A 124 -20.85 -3.17 2.23
C GLU A 124 -20.05 -1.86 2.17
N TYR A 125 -19.80 -1.37 0.97
CA TYR A 125 -19.19 -0.05 0.76
C TYR A 125 -20.22 1.07 0.99
N TYR A 126 -19.85 2.06 1.80
CA TYR A 126 -20.60 3.30 1.97
C TYR A 126 -19.67 4.51 1.76
N GLU A 127 -20.03 5.40 0.83
CA GLU A 127 -19.25 6.60 0.50
C GLU A 127 -19.00 7.52 1.71
N LYS A 128 -19.95 7.56 2.63
CA LYS A 128 -19.83 8.37 3.86
C LYS A 128 -18.69 7.88 4.80
N ASP A 129 -18.38 6.59 4.76
CA ASP A 129 -17.42 5.95 5.66
C ASP A 129 -16.01 5.89 5.09
N VAL A 130 -15.87 6.02 3.76
CA VAL A 130 -14.61 5.81 3.04
C VAL A 130 -14.28 6.98 2.12
N GLN A 131 -13.04 7.47 2.18
CA GLN A 131 -12.48 8.41 1.20
C GLN A 131 -11.26 7.81 0.53
N VAL A 132 -11.17 7.95 -0.79
CA VAL A 132 -10.04 7.44 -1.56
C VAL A 132 -9.41 8.57 -2.36
N GLY A 133 -8.14 8.86 -2.08
CA GLY A 133 -7.29 9.80 -2.82
C GLY A 133 -6.24 9.08 -3.66
N SER A 134 -5.90 9.62 -4.81
CA SER A 134 -4.83 9.08 -5.66
C SER A 134 -4.03 10.20 -6.32
N SER A 135 -2.74 9.95 -6.52
CA SER A 135 -1.97 10.71 -7.49
C SER A 135 -2.60 10.58 -8.88
N ASP A 136 -2.69 11.68 -9.64
CA ASP A 136 -3.18 11.72 -11.03
C ASP A 136 -2.16 11.10 -12.00
N LYS A 137 -1.79 9.85 -11.73
CA LYS A 137 -1.02 8.95 -12.60
C LYS A 137 -1.85 7.69 -12.82
N SER A 138 -2.01 7.28 -14.09
CA SER A 138 -2.82 6.11 -14.46
C SER A 138 -2.49 4.89 -13.60
N ARG A 139 -1.20 4.61 -13.35
CA ARG A 139 -0.80 3.49 -12.49
C ARG A 139 -1.26 3.60 -11.05
N CYS A 140 -1.34 4.81 -10.47
CA CYS A 140 -1.84 5.02 -9.11
C CYS A 140 -3.36 4.89 -9.05
N LEU A 141 -4.07 5.49 -9.99
CA LEU A 141 -5.53 5.35 -10.13
C LEU A 141 -5.94 3.89 -10.32
N MET A 142 -5.26 3.17 -11.23
CA MET A 142 -5.49 1.73 -11.44
C MET A 142 -5.13 0.89 -10.21
N SER A 143 -4.07 1.25 -9.49
CA SER A 143 -3.67 0.61 -8.23
C SER A 143 -4.74 0.81 -7.16
N ALA A 144 -5.29 2.02 -7.02
CA ALA A 144 -6.41 2.28 -6.12
C ALA A 144 -7.64 1.45 -6.50
N ALA A 145 -8.00 1.41 -7.79
CA ALA A 145 -9.15 0.64 -8.26
C ALA A 145 -9.01 -0.86 -7.99
N THR A 146 -7.81 -1.43 -8.21
CA THR A 146 -7.57 -2.86 -7.94
C THR A 146 -7.49 -3.17 -6.44
N PHE A 147 -6.92 -2.26 -5.63
CA PHE A 147 -6.93 -2.36 -4.17
C PHE A 147 -8.37 -2.36 -3.64
N LEU A 148 -9.21 -1.45 -4.11
CA LEU A 148 -10.63 -1.36 -3.72
C LEU A 148 -11.44 -2.58 -4.15
N ALA A 149 -11.14 -3.17 -5.30
CA ALA A 149 -11.75 -4.43 -5.73
C ALA A 149 -11.47 -5.59 -4.75
N GLY A 150 -10.29 -5.61 -4.12
CA GLY A 150 -9.96 -6.56 -3.06
C GLY A 150 -10.52 -6.19 -1.70
N LEU A 151 -10.61 -4.89 -1.38
CA LEU A 151 -11.07 -4.39 -0.10
C LEU A 151 -12.59 -4.43 0.05
N TYR A 152 -13.32 -4.07 -1.02
CA TYR A 152 -14.78 -4.00 -1.06
C TYR A 152 -15.33 -4.77 -2.28
N PRO A 153 -15.18 -6.11 -2.36
CA PRO A 153 -15.96 -6.88 -3.31
C PRO A 153 -17.46 -6.63 -3.02
N PRO A 154 -18.32 -6.48 -4.05
CA PRO A 154 -19.74 -6.24 -3.82
C PRO A 154 -20.37 -7.41 -3.05
N ALA A 155 -21.14 -7.09 -2.02
CA ALA A 155 -21.86 -8.05 -1.20
C ALA A 155 -23.37 -7.82 -1.31
N GLU A 156 -24.16 -8.86 -1.13
CA GLU A 156 -25.63 -8.84 -1.07
C GLU A 156 -26.28 -7.91 -2.11
N ARG A 157 -26.92 -6.81 -1.66
CA ARG A 157 -27.63 -5.84 -2.53
C ARG A 157 -26.69 -5.03 -3.42
N GLN A 158 -25.37 -5.00 -3.14
CA GLN A 158 -24.38 -4.31 -3.96
C GLN A 158 -23.91 -5.16 -5.16
N ILE A 159 -24.32 -6.42 -5.26
CA ILE A 159 -24.08 -7.25 -6.44
C ILE A 159 -24.99 -6.79 -7.57
N TRP A 160 -24.53 -5.78 -8.31
CA TRP A 160 -25.26 -5.20 -9.44
C TRP A 160 -25.17 -6.03 -10.72
N ASN A 161 -24.14 -6.90 -10.82
CA ASN A 161 -23.95 -7.87 -11.90
C ASN A 161 -23.36 -9.17 -11.29
N PRO A 162 -24.11 -10.30 -11.31
CA PRO A 162 -23.65 -11.55 -10.70
C PRO A 162 -22.45 -12.19 -11.42
N GLU A 163 -22.18 -11.81 -12.67
CA GLU A 163 -21.03 -12.31 -13.44
C GLU A 163 -19.76 -11.46 -13.20
N LEU A 164 -19.90 -10.29 -12.56
CA LEU A 164 -18.79 -9.38 -12.29
C LEU A 164 -18.80 -8.94 -10.82
N LEU A 165 -18.05 -9.65 -9.98
CA LEU A 165 -17.88 -9.33 -8.55
C LEU A 165 -16.94 -8.13 -8.36
N TRP A 166 -17.33 -7.01 -8.91
CA TRP A 166 -16.68 -5.71 -8.81
C TRP A 166 -17.73 -4.61 -8.75
N GLN A 167 -17.43 -3.54 -8.01
CA GLN A 167 -18.26 -2.34 -7.97
C GLN A 167 -17.42 -1.08 -8.15
N PRO A 168 -17.96 -0.02 -8.80
CA PRO A 168 -17.28 1.25 -8.93
C PRO A 168 -17.26 1.98 -7.59
N ILE A 169 -16.07 2.34 -7.11
CA ILE A 169 -15.86 3.16 -5.92
C ILE A 169 -15.13 4.43 -6.34
N PRO A 170 -15.60 5.63 -5.96
CA PRO A 170 -14.97 6.90 -6.34
C PRO A 170 -13.53 7.01 -5.87
N ILE A 171 -12.65 7.45 -6.77
CA ILE A 171 -11.24 7.75 -6.50
C ILE A 171 -11.02 9.20 -6.89
N HIS A 172 -10.63 10.02 -5.91
CA HIS A 172 -10.39 11.44 -6.11
C HIS A 172 -8.92 11.71 -6.41
N SER A 173 -8.65 12.59 -7.37
CA SER A 173 -7.29 13.04 -7.69
C SER A 173 -7.27 14.53 -8.03
N LEU A 174 -6.16 15.17 -7.76
CA LEU A 174 -5.89 16.53 -8.21
C LEU A 174 -4.99 16.50 -9.45
N PRO A 175 -5.17 17.40 -10.41
CA PRO A 175 -4.20 17.59 -11.48
C PRO A 175 -2.80 17.78 -10.90
N ARG A 176 -1.79 17.13 -11.48
CA ARG A 176 -0.43 17.07 -10.92
C ARG A 176 0.18 18.43 -10.54
N HIS A 177 -0.12 19.47 -11.28
CA HIS A 177 0.39 20.83 -11.01
C HIS A 177 -0.33 21.52 -9.84
N LEU A 178 -1.41 20.93 -9.33
CA LEU A 178 -2.15 21.39 -8.16
C LEU A 178 -2.01 20.46 -6.95
N ASP A 179 -1.49 19.24 -7.17
CA ASP A 179 -1.41 18.21 -6.13
C ASP A 179 -0.19 18.44 -5.22
N ASN A 180 -0.45 18.93 -4.03
CA ASN A 180 0.49 19.02 -2.92
C ASN A 180 0.18 17.99 -1.81
N ILE A 181 -0.86 17.17 -1.97
CA ILE A 181 -1.34 16.19 -0.96
C ILE A 181 -0.76 14.80 -1.25
N VAL A 182 -1.18 14.17 -2.35
CA VAL A 182 -0.82 12.76 -2.62
C VAL A 182 0.45 12.65 -3.45
N ALA A 183 0.51 13.27 -4.64
CA ALA A 183 1.71 13.22 -5.48
C ALA A 183 2.77 14.23 -5.04
N SER A 184 2.38 15.27 -4.32
CA SER A 184 3.25 16.36 -3.87
C SER A 184 4.09 16.95 -5.01
N THR A 185 3.43 17.19 -6.16
CA THR A 185 4.06 17.69 -7.41
C THR A 185 3.71 19.12 -7.74
N LYS A 186 2.84 19.78 -6.96
CA LYS A 186 2.59 21.22 -7.06
C LYS A 186 3.91 21.98 -6.94
N PRO A 187 4.23 22.92 -7.86
CA PRO A 187 5.50 23.63 -7.84
C PRO A 187 5.71 24.43 -6.54
N CYS A 188 6.89 24.27 -5.94
CA CYS A 188 7.34 24.99 -4.76
C CYS A 188 8.77 25.47 -4.97
N LYS A 189 8.99 26.81 -5.04
CA LYS A 189 10.31 27.39 -5.35
C LYS A 189 11.32 27.10 -4.25
N VAL A 190 10.91 27.26 -2.98
CA VAL A 190 11.78 27.02 -1.82
C VAL A 190 12.22 25.58 -1.77
N TRP A 191 11.27 24.65 -1.85
CA TRP A 191 11.58 23.22 -1.87
C TRP A 191 12.55 22.89 -3.02
N LYS A 192 12.27 23.42 -4.23
CA LYS A 192 13.09 23.15 -5.41
C LYS A 192 14.53 23.63 -5.22
N ALA A 193 14.75 24.85 -4.75
CA ALA A 193 16.09 25.40 -4.53
C ALA A 193 16.89 24.57 -3.52
N MET A 194 16.28 24.23 -2.38
CA MET A 194 16.91 23.38 -1.35
C MET A 194 17.22 21.97 -1.85
N TYR A 195 16.31 21.38 -2.60
CA TYR A 195 16.52 20.04 -3.17
C TYR A 195 17.65 20.03 -4.21
N GLU A 196 17.70 21.03 -5.10
CA GLU A 196 18.74 21.16 -6.13
C GLU A 196 20.13 21.31 -5.50
N GLU A 197 20.27 22.10 -4.42
CA GLU A 197 21.52 22.24 -3.66
C GLU A 197 21.97 20.89 -3.05
N LEU A 198 21.05 20.17 -2.41
CA LEU A 198 21.33 18.85 -1.83
C LEU A 198 21.69 17.82 -2.90
N LEU A 199 21.00 17.83 -4.04
CA LEU A 199 21.27 16.96 -5.16
C LEU A 199 22.66 17.23 -5.75
N GLU A 200 23.02 18.50 -5.96
CA GLU A 200 24.34 18.91 -6.45
C GLU A 200 25.45 18.45 -5.50
N LYS A 201 25.28 18.66 -4.19
CA LYS A 201 26.22 18.20 -3.17
C LYS A 201 26.37 16.68 -3.20
N SER A 202 25.27 15.95 -3.32
CA SER A 202 25.26 14.48 -3.40
C SER A 202 25.94 13.96 -4.68
N ASN A 203 25.76 14.63 -5.80
CA ASN A 203 26.37 14.25 -7.07
C ASN A 203 27.91 14.45 -7.07
N LYS A 204 28.42 15.35 -6.23
CA LYS A 204 29.87 15.58 -6.03
C LYS A 204 30.50 14.60 -5.01
N ASP A 205 29.72 13.75 -4.36
CA ASP A 205 30.24 12.80 -3.39
C ASP A 205 31.13 11.75 -4.08
N ALA A 206 32.39 11.68 -3.66
CA ALA A 206 33.40 10.80 -4.25
C ALA A 206 33.02 9.31 -4.25
N LYS A 207 32.12 8.90 -3.35
CA LYS A 207 31.62 7.51 -3.31
C LYS A 207 30.87 7.09 -4.58
N TYR A 208 30.29 8.05 -5.33
CA TYR A 208 29.55 7.78 -6.56
C TYR A 208 30.40 7.91 -7.84
N THR A 209 31.60 8.50 -7.78
CA THR A 209 32.44 8.78 -8.97
C THR A 209 32.65 7.55 -9.83
N LYS A 210 33.12 6.44 -9.22
CA LYS A 210 33.34 5.18 -9.95
C LYS A 210 32.04 4.57 -10.51
N LEU A 211 30.95 4.70 -9.79
CA LEU A 211 29.63 4.24 -10.25
C LEU A 211 29.18 5.03 -11.48
N PHE A 212 29.25 6.36 -11.44
CA PHE A 212 28.86 7.22 -12.56
C PHE A 212 29.72 6.95 -13.79
N GLU A 213 31.03 6.88 -13.66
CA GLU A 213 31.94 6.55 -14.76
C GLU A 213 31.61 5.18 -15.39
N TYR A 214 31.42 4.17 -14.57
CA TYR A 214 31.08 2.83 -15.02
C TYR A 214 29.73 2.82 -15.77
N LEU A 215 28.71 3.44 -15.19
CA LEU A 215 27.36 3.50 -15.80
C LEU A 215 27.39 4.32 -17.09
N SER A 216 28.13 5.44 -17.15
CA SER A 216 28.29 6.23 -18.38
C SER A 216 28.84 5.38 -19.53
N ASN A 217 29.93 4.64 -19.26
CA ASN A 217 30.58 3.80 -20.27
C ASN A 217 29.65 2.72 -20.82
N HIS A 218 28.78 2.13 -19.99
CA HIS A 218 27.90 1.02 -20.40
C HIS A 218 26.55 1.47 -20.93
N THR A 219 26.00 2.55 -20.43
CA THR A 219 24.70 3.07 -20.89
C THR A 219 24.79 3.89 -22.18
N GLY A 220 26.02 4.35 -22.49
CA GLY A 220 26.24 5.28 -23.61
C GLY A 220 25.65 6.68 -23.37
N GLN A 221 25.33 7.02 -22.13
CA GLN A 221 24.85 8.32 -21.66
C GLN A 221 25.81 8.87 -20.62
N ASP A 222 25.89 10.19 -20.51
CA ASP A 222 26.62 10.81 -19.43
C ASP A 222 25.82 10.70 -18.14
N MET A 223 26.36 9.93 -17.17
CA MET A 223 25.73 9.67 -15.86
C MET A 223 26.51 10.42 -14.80
N HIS A 224 25.91 11.41 -14.17
CA HIS A 224 26.57 12.28 -13.19
C HIS A 224 25.68 12.62 -11.98
N SER A 225 24.54 11.94 -11.86
CA SER A 225 23.56 12.21 -10.81
C SER A 225 22.99 10.94 -10.19
N VAL A 226 22.80 10.95 -8.85
CA VAL A 226 22.10 9.88 -8.15
C VAL A 226 20.64 9.70 -8.64
N LEU A 227 20.03 10.76 -9.16
CA LEU A 227 18.70 10.71 -9.77
C LEU A 227 18.70 9.92 -11.08
N GLU A 228 19.75 10.03 -11.89
CA GLU A 228 19.90 9.23 -13.13
C GLU A 228 20.13 7.75 -12.80
N VAL A 229 20.90 7.48 -11.72
CA VAL A 229 21.04 6.11 -11.22
C VAL A 229 19.72 5.53 -10.73
N ASP A 230 18.88 6.34 -10.08
CA ASP A 230 17.51 5.94 -9.67
C ASP A 230 16.67 5.52 -10.89
N PHE A 231 16.62 6.34 -11.95
CA PHE A 231 15.89 6.01 -13.16
C PHE A 231 16.39 4.71 -13.81
N LEU A 232 17.72 4.52 -13.86
CA LEU A 232 18.33 3.32 -14.41
C LEU A 232 18.07 2.09 -13.53
N TYR A 233 18.19 2.22 -12.23
CA TYR A 233 17.89 1.17 -11.26
C TYR A 233 16.43 0.70 -11.39
N SER A 234 15.49 1.65 -11.41
CA SER A 234 14.07 1.39 -11.62
C SER A 234 13.79 0.72 -12.97
N THR A 235 14.56 1.03 -14.02
CA THR A 235 14.45 0.38 -15.33
C THR A 235 14.86 -1.07 -15.24
N PHE A 236 15.98 -1.39 -14.59
CA PHE A 236 16.43 -2.78 -14.41
C PHE A 236 15.45 -3.60 -13.56
N LEU A 237 14.93 -3.04 -12.48
CA LEU A 237 13.88 -3.71 -11.69
C LEU A 237 12.66 -4.05 -12.54
N SER A 238 12.20 -3.10 -13.36
CA SER A 238 11.04 -3.32 -14.23
C SER A 238 11.30 -4.35 -15.33
N GLN A 239 12.52 -4.37 -15.89
CA GLN A 239 12.94 -5.37 -16.88
C GLN A 239 13.01 -6.77 -16.26
N GLN A 240 13.57 -6.91 -15.06
CA GLN A 240 13.60 -8.19 -14.32
C GLN A 240 12.19 -8.68 -13.98
N GLU A 241 11.32 -7.80 -13.50
CA GLU A 241 9.93 -8.13 -13.19
C GLU A 241 9.18 -8.65 -14.43
N ALA A 242 9.51 -8.12 -15.61
CA ALA A 242 8.99 -8.60 -16.88
C ALA A 242 9.65 -9.90 -17.39
N GLY A 243 10.57 -10.50 -16.62
CA GLY A 243 11.32 -11.70 -17.00
C GLY A 243 12.42 -11.48 -18.06
N LEU A 244 12.78 -10.22 -18.33
CA LEU A 244 13.83 -9.88 -19.29
C LEU A 244 15.21 -10.03 -18.63
N LYS A 245 16.17 -10.59 -19.38
CA LYS A 245 17.54 -10.77 -18.88
C LYS A 245 18.32 -9.46 -19.03
N ILE A 246 18.49 -8.73 -17.93
CA ILE A 246 19.31 -7.52 -17.93
C ILE A 246 20.78 -7.81 -18.33
N PRO A 247 21.51 -6.83 -18.90
CA PRO A 247 22.88 -7.02 -19.38
C PRO A 247 23.84 -7.53 -18.32
N GLU A 248 24.78 -8.38 -18.70
CA GLU A 248 25.77 -8.99 -17.79
C GLU A 248 26.62 -7.95 -17.05
N TRP A 249 26.94 -6.81 -17.69
CA TRP A 249 27.72 -5.76 -17.05
C TRP A 249 27.06 -5.16 -15.81
N THR A 250 25.72 -5.26 -15.67
CA THR A 250 25.01 -4.75 -14.48
C THR A 250 25.43 -5.44 -13.20
N LYS A 251 25.90 -6.71 -13.24
CA LYS A 251 26.25 -7.53 -12.08
C LYS A 251 27.25 -6.89 -11.14
N ASN A 252 28.10 -5.99 -11.62
CA ASN A 252 29.12 -5.34 -10.81
C ASN A 252 28.55 -4.34 -9.80
N TYR A 253 27.42 -3.72 -10.12
CA TYR A 253 26.85 -2.63 -9.32
C TYR A 253 25.36 -2.81 -8.98
N PHE A 254 24.65 -3.60 -9.76
CA PHE A 254 23.23 -3.90 -9.53
C PHE A 254 23.07 -5.26 -8.82
N PRO A 255 22.19 -5.36 -7.79
CA PRO A 255 21.42 -4.25 -7.23
C PRO A 255 22.20 -3.35 -6.26
N ASN A 256 23.24 -3.83 -5.60
CA ASN A 256 23.79 -3.31 -4.35
C ASN A 256 24.14 -1.81 -4.36
N GLN A 257 25.14 -1.37 -5.14
CA GLN A 257 25.56 0.04 -5.12
C GLN A 257 24.54 0.97 -5.77
N MET A 258 23.87 0.50 -6.85
CA MET A 258 22.78 1.24 -7.47
C MET A 258 21.59 1.38 -6.51
N ARG A 259 21.26 0.33 -5.75
CA ARG A 259 20.23 0.37 -4.70
C ARG A 259 20.54 1.44 -3.65
N SER A 260 21.79 1.52 -3.20
CA SER A 260 22.21 2.55 -2.24
C SER A 260 22.03 3.97 -2.80
N ALA A 261 22.39 4.21 -4.07
CA ALA A 261 22.18 5.49 -4.74
C ALA A 261 20.69 5.79 -4.94
N PHE A 262 19.89 4.79 -5.30
CA PHE A 262 18.43 4.88 -5.41
C PHE A 262 17.77 5.30 -4.08
N MET A 263 18.05 4.59 -2.99
CA MET A 263 17.49 4.94 -1.67
C MET A 263 17.93 6.34 -1.23
N HIS A 264 19.18 6.72 -1.55
CA HIS A 264 19.69 8.06 -1.25
C HIS A 264 18.92 9.13 -2.05
N SER A 265 18.67 8.92 -3.35
CA SER A 265 17.90 9.87 -4.18
C SER A 265 16.49 10.09 -3.65
N LEU A 266 15.80 9.04 -3.22
CA LEU A 266 14.49 9.14 -2.59
C LEU A 266 14.52 9.95 -1.29
N ALA A 267 15.56 9.72 -0.45
CA ALA A 267 15.71 10.40 0.83
C ALA A 267 15.99 11.89 0.69
N LEU A 268 16.63 12.35 -0.40
CA LEU A 268 16.91 13.75 -0.64
C LEU A 268 15.65 14.61 -0.74
N LEU A 269 14.56 14.07 -1.27
CA LEU A 269 13.29 14.80 -1.47
C LEU A 269 12.66 15.30 -0.15
N SER A 270 13.00 14.64 0.97
CA SER A 270 12.53 14.94 2.33
C SER A 270 13.69 14.92 3.33
N HIS A 271 14.86 15.40 2.92
CA HIS A 271 16.11 15.27 3.66
C HIS A 271 16.08 15.90 5.05
N ASN A 272 15.45 17.05 5.18
CA ASN A 272 15.34 17.82 6.43
C ASN A 272 13.89 18.22 6.71
N HIS A 273 13.67 18.76 7.89
CA HIS A 273 12.36 19.18 8.38
C HIS A 273 11.63 20.11 7.40
N THR A 274 12.30 21.12 6.82
CA THR A 274 11.70 22.05 5.86
C THR A 274 11.21 21.33 4.59
N LEU A 275 12.04 20.43 4.03
CA LEU A 275 11.64 19.64 2.86
C LEU A 275 10.49 18.69 3.18
N GLN A 276 10.45 18.11 4.39
CA GLN A 276 9.34 17.28 4.86
C GLN A 276 8.06 18.08 4.94
N ARG A 277 8.07 19.30 5.51
CA ARG A 277 6.90 20.19 5.56
C ARG A 277 6.26 20.37 4.20
N PHE A 278 7.06 20.64 3.15
CA PHE A 278 6.53 20.83 1.80
C PHE A 278 6.06 19.53 1.14
N LYS A 279 6.65 18.39 1.49
CA LYS A 279 6.33 17.11 0.83
C LYS A 279 5.18 16.34 1.46
N VAL A 280 5.04 16.39 2.76
CA VAL A 280 4.00 15.62 3.48
C VAL A 280 3.08 16.49 4.32
N GLY A 281 3.44 17.77 4.59
CA GLY A 281 2.65 18.63 5.45
C GLY A 281 1.19 18.77 5.03
N PRO A 282 0.85 19.00 3.75
CA PRO A 282 -0.55 19.05 3.32
C PRO A 282 -1.30 17.73 3.52
N LEU A 283 -0.66 16.59 3.33
CA LEU A 283 -1.26 15.28 3.63
C LEU A 283 -1.47 15.11 5.14
N LEU A 284 -0.47 15.50 5.96
CA LEU A 284 -0.58 15.47 7.42
C LEU A 284 -1.69 16.41 7.91
N SER A 285 -1.90 17.56 7.26
CA SER A 285 -3.02 18.47 7.56
C SER A 285 -4.38 17.80 7.31
N GLU A 286 -4.55 17.13 6.17
CA GLU A 286 -5.78 16.39 5.88
C GLU A 286 -5.99 15.22 6.86
N MET A 287 -4.91 14.50 7.21
CA MET A 287 -4.95 13.44 8.23
C MET A 287 -5.37 14.01 9.59
N ARG A 288 -4.75 15.13 10.02
CA ARG A 288 -5.06 15.83 11.27
C ARG A 288 -6.54 16.20 11.38
N GLU A 289 -7.11 16.80 10.32
CA GLU A 289 -8.53 17.16 10.30
C GLU A 289 -9.46 15.94 10.49
N ASN A 290 -9.13 14.80 9.89
CA ASN A 290 -9.93 13.60 10.02
C ASN A 290 -9.74 12.93 11.39
N LEU A 291 -8.55 12.98 11.97
CA LEU A 291 -8.30 12.56 13.35
C LEU A 291 -9.11 13.41 14.33
N GLU A 292 -9.11 14.74 14.19
CA GLU A 292 -9.88 15.66 15.03
C GLU A 292 -11.40 15.42 14.94
N LYS A 293 -11.92 15.22 13.71
CA LYS A 293 -13.34 14.89 13.51
C LYS A 293 -13.70 13.58 14.20
N SER A 294 -12.81 12.59 14.18
CA SER A 294 -13.03 11.31 14.84
C SER A 294 -12.98 11.40 16.36
N VAL A 295 -12.04 12.17 16.92
CA VAL A 295 -11.90 12.38 18.37
C VAL A 295 -13.05 13.22 18.94
N SER A 296 -13.52 14.22 18.21
CA SER A 296 -14.59 15.12 18.67
C SER A 296 -16.00 14.57 18.49
N TYR A 297 -16.16 13.41 17.87
CA TYR A 297 -17.47 12.82 17.58
C TYR A 297 -18.13 12.28 18.87
N SER A 298 -19.22 12.88 19.27
CA SER A 298 -19.98 12.54 20.48
C SER A 298 -21.14 11.55 20.26
N GLY A 299 -21.30 11.03 19.05
CA GLY A 299 -22.43 10.16 18.67
C GLY A 299 -23.63 10.93 18.11
N GLU A 300 -23.58 12.26 18.04
CA GLU A 300 -24.61 13.11 17.48
C GLU A 300 -24.19 13.66 16.09
N GLY A 301 -25.13 13.65 15.15
CA GLY A 301 -24.89 14.13 13.80
C GLY A 301 -24.26 13.05 12.89
N PRO A 302 -23.77 13.45 11.69
CA PRO A 302 -23.11 12.53 10.76
C PRO A 302 -21.82 11.97 11.37
N ALA A 303 -21.70 10.63 11.38
CA ALA A 303 -20.45 9.99 11.81
C ALA A 303 -19.27 10.41 10.90
N PRO A 304 -18.06 10.61 11.45
CA PRO A 304 -16.86 10.84 10.67
C PRO A 304 -16.51 9.61 9.83
N ARG A 305 -15.71 9.80 8.78
CA ARG A 305 -15.18 8.67 8.01
C ARG A 305 -14.34 7.76 8.90
N SER A 306 -14.48 6.47 8.66
CA SER A 306 -13.70 5.45 9.38
C SER A 306 -12.44 5.02 8.61
N LEU A 307 -12.40 5.25 7.28
CA LEU A 307 -11.30 4.80 6.43
C LEU A 307 -10.89 5.87 5.41
N LEU A 308 -9.60 6.21 5.40
CA LEU A 308 -8.97 7.02 4.37
C LEU A 308 -7.93 6.19 3.64
N VAL A 309 -7.93 6.23 2.32
CA VAL A 309 -7.00 5.45 1.47
C VAL A 309 -6.31 6.38 0.49
N TYR A 310 -4.98 6.31 0.42
CA TYR A 310 -4.18 7.11 -0.51
C TYR A 310 -3.26 6.23 -1.35
N SER A 311 -3.38 6.37 -2.68
CA SER A 311 -2.53 5.67 -3.65
C SER A 311 -1.48 6.62 -4.24
N GLY A 312 -0.21 6.37 -3.91
CA GLY A 312 0.90 7.25 -4.30
C GLY A 312 2.13 6.50 -4.81
N HIS A 313 3.28 7.06 -4.50
CA HIS A 313 4.60 6.65 -5.00
C HIS A 313 5.54 6.25 -3.86
N ASP A 314 6.67 5.60 -4.22
CA ASP A 314 7.77 5.30 -3.31
C ASP A 314 8.31 6.54 -2.58
N VAL A 315 8.50 7.64 -3.32
CA VAL A 315 8.94 8.93 -2.77
C VAL A 315 8.05 9.46 -1.64
N ASN A 316 6.73 9.20 -1.72
CA ASN A 316 5.79 9.62 -0.67
C ASN A 316 5.89 8.72 0.56
N VAL A 317 6.06 7.41 0.36
CA VAL A 317 6.28 6.45 1.47
C VAL A 317 7.57 6.81 2.22
N VAL A 318 8.66 7.11 1.48
CA VAL A 318 9.93 7.56 2.09
C VAL A 318 9.77 8.90 2.80
N ALA A 319 9.02 9.85 2.22
CA ALA A 319 8.79 11.14 2.84
C ALA A 319 7.99 11.02 4.15
N LEU A 320 6.96 10.19 4.20
CA LEU A 320 6.21 9.89 5.43
C LEU A 320 7.08 9.15 6.46
N TRP A 321 7.88 8.15 6.03
CA TRP A 321 8.85 7.46 6.88
C TRP A 321 9.79 8.43 7.58
N ARG A 322 10.36 9.37 6.82
CA ARG A 322 11.25 10.39 7.35
C ARG A 322 10.52 11.42 8.24
N ALA A 323 9.29 11.77 7.89
CA ALA A 323 8.44 12.63 8.71
C ALA A 323 8.07 11.99 10.06
N LEU A 324 8.08 10.65 10.16
CA LEU A 324 7.95 9.92 11.42
C LEU A 324 9.29 9.80 12.19
N ASN A 325 10.30 10.57 11.79
CA ASN A 325 11.65 10.63 12.40
C ASN A 325 12.50 9.36 12.19
N TYR A 326 12.17 8.53 11.21
CA TYR A 326 13.02 7.42 10.79
C TYR A 326 14.07 7.91 9.81
N THR A 327 15.36 7.68 10.12
CA THR A 327 16.50 8.13 9.30
C THR A 327 17.11 7.03 8.45
N GLU A 328 16.79 5.78 8.72
CA GLU A 328 17.28 4.62 8.00
C GLU A 328 16.86 4.67 6.53
N ALA A 329 17.79 4.22 5.68
CA ALA A 329 17.52 4.15 4.25
C ALA A 329 16.40 3.14 3.97
N LEU A 330 15.38 3.58 3.24
CA LEU A 330 14.21 2.78 2.92
C LEU A 330 14.08 2.57 1.41
N GLU A 331 13.87 1.33 1.00
CA GLU A 331 13.41 0.98 -0.33
C GLU A 331 12.00 0.40 -0.23
N PRO A 332 10.95 1.23 -0.38
CA PRO A 332 9.59 0.72 -0.42
C PRO A 332 9.40 -0.11 -1.69
N GLU A 333 9.07 -1.40 -1.56
CA GLU A 333 8.71 -2.25 -2.70
C GLU A 333 7.31 -1.89 -3.24
N TYR A 334 6.92 -2.46 -4.39
CA TYR A 334 5.58 -2.26 -4.93
C TYR A 334 4.49 -2.71 -3.94
N GLY A 335 3.51 -1.84 -3.71
CA GLY A 335 2.47 -2.05 -2.70
C GLY A 335 2.95 -1.87 -1.26
N ALA A 336 4.15 -1.33 -1.02
CA ALA A 336 4.55 -0.90 0.32
C ALA A 336 3.54 0.10 0.88
N SER A 337 3.23 0.00 2.17
CA SER A 337 2.19 0.83 2.79
C SER A 337 2.55 1.26 4.21
N LEU A 338 2.12 2.47 4.56
CA LEU A 338 2.05 3.01 5.91
C LEU A 338 0.59 3.09 6.32
N VAL A 339 0.30 2.68 7.54
CA VAL A 339 -1.05 2.71 8.11
C VAL A 339 -1.00 3.45 9.43
N PHE A 340 -1.93 4.37 9.61
CA PHE A 340 -2.14 5.10 10.86
C PHE A 340 -3.50 4.68 11.42
N GLU A 341 -3.53 4.26 12.66
CA GLU A 341 -4.72 3.85 13.38
C GLU A 341 -4.96 4.77 14.57
N LEU A 342 -6.16 5.34 14.64
CA LEU A 342 -6.63 6.05 15.84
C LEU A 342 -7.42 5.08 16.70
N HIS A 343 -7.04 4.98 17.94
CA HIS A 343 -7.70 4.15 18.94
C HIS A 343 -8.26 4.98 20.08
N GLU A 344 -9.33 4.48 20.71
CA GLU A 344 -9.90 5.03 21.93
C GLU A 344 -10.03 3.92 22.98
N GLU A 345 -9.38 4.09 24.12
CA GLU A 345 -9.55 3.23 25.30
C GLU A 345 -10.19 4.01 26.44
N LEU A 346 -11.14 3.37 27.15
CA LEU A 346 -11.94 4.02 28.19
C LEU A 346 -11.10 4.69 29.29
N ASP A 347 -9.96 4.08 29.64
CA ASP A 347 -9.11 4.55 30.74
C ASP A 347 -7.90 5.38 30.27
N GLN A 348 -7.54 5.35 28.99
CA GLN A 348 -6.33 5.97 28.42
C GLN A 348 -6.63 7.10 27.44
N GLY A 349 -7.89 7.21 26.97
CA GLY A 349 -8.29 8.17 25.94
C GLY A 349 -7.81 7.75 24.54
N PHE A 350 -7.50 8.73 23.69
CA PHE A 350 -7.11 8.50 22.33
C PHE A 350 -5.60 8.35 22.16
N PHE A 351 -5.19 7.38 21.33
CA PHE A 351 -3.78 7.16 20.94
C PHE A 351 -3.66 6.74 19.47
N VAL A 352 -2.48 6.94 18.91
CA VAL A 352 -2.17 6.64 17.52
C VAL A 352 -1.15 5.51 17.44
N LYS A 353 -1.42 4.52 16.58
CA LYS A 353 -0.46 3.49 16.19
C LYS A 353 -0.12 3.67 14.71
N VAL A 354 1.12 3.39 14.35
CA VAL A 354 1.58 3.44 12.96
C VAL A 354 2.21 2.12 12.59
N PHE A 355 1.84 1.61 11.42
CA PHE A 355 2.34 0.34 10.91
C PHE A 355 2.98 0.51 9.53
N TYR A 356 4.01 -0.27 9.28
CA TYR A 356 4.69 -0.34 7.98
C TYR A 356 4.66 -1.74 7.41
N ARG A 357 4.35 -1.84 6.12
CA ARG A 357 4.42 -3.06 5.33
C ARG A 357 5.27 -2.79 4.10
N ASN A 358 6.42 -3.46 3.93
CA ASN A 358 7.34 -3.18 2.82
C ASN A 358 6.85 -3.69 1.47
N ASN A 359 6.07 -4.74 1.42
CA ASN A 359 5.51 -5.31 0.19
C ASN A 359 4.22 -6.09 0.45
N THR A 360 3.57 -6.52 -0.62
CA THR A 360 2.27 -7.21 -0.55
C THR A 360 2.37 -8.67 -0.07
N LYS A 361 3.56 -9.25 0.06
CA LYS A 361 3.78 -10.64 0.53
C LYS A 361 3.83 -10.74 2.05
N ILE A 362 4.14 -9.64 2.74
CA ILE A 362 4.16 -9.59 4.20
C ILE A 362 2.73 -9.76 4.73
N GLU A 363 2.51 -10.71 5.61
CA GLU A 363 1.17 -10.96 6.17
C GLU A 363 0.82 -9.96 7.28
N VAL A 364 1.71 -9.76 8.24
CA VAL A 364 1.51 -8.84 9.36
C VAL A 364 2.40 -7.62 9.20
N PRO A 365 1.84 -6.39 9.19
CA PRO A 365 2.65 -5.19 9.13
C PRO A 365 3.45 -5.00 10.43
N MET A 366 4.59 -4.35 10.34
CA MET A 366 5.44 -4.02 11.50
C MET A 366 4.90 -2.76 12.17
N GLU A 367 4.63 -2.82 13.46
CA GLU A 367 4.32 -1.63 14.27
C GLU A 367 5.57 -0.76 14.42
N LEU A 368 5.43 0.54 14.19
CA LEU A 368 6.50 1.52 14.27
C LEU A 368 6.53 2.20 15.63
N LYS A 369 7.70 2.21 16.27
CA LYS A 369 7.92 2.94 17.52
C LYS A 369 8.21 4.42 17.22
N LEU A 370 7.31 5.29 17.60
CA LEU A 370 7.43 6.73 17.36
C LEU A 370 8.35 7.36 18.41
N SER A 371 9.54 7.81 18.00
CA SER A 371 10.55 8.34 18.93
C SER A 371 10.20 9.67 19.60
N PHE A 372 9.13 10.32 19.15
CA PHE A 372 8.66 11.62 19.65
C PHE A 372 7.51 11.53 20.66
N CYS A 373 7.05 10.32 21.04
CA CYS A 373 6.03 10.07 22.04
C CYS A 373 6.32 8.77 22.80
N GLU A 374 5.73 8.65 24.00
CA GLU A 374 5.77 7.43 24.81
C GLU A 374 4.73 6.41 24.30
N GLU A 375 5.00 5.11 24.48
CA GLU A 375 4.06 4.04 24.13
C GLU A 375 3.01 3.80 25.24
N PRO A 376 1.70 3.78 24.89
CA PRO A 376 1.12 4.10 23.58
C PRO A 376 1.22 5.60 23.26
N CYS A 377 1.46 5.93 21.97
CA CYS A 377 1.58 7.31 21.53
C CYS A 377 0.24 8.05 21.68
N ARG A 378 0.13 8.92 22.66
CA ARG A 378 -1.09 9.69 22.88
C ARG A 378 -1.41 10.58 21.69
N TYR A 379 -2.67 10.67 21.36
CA TYR A 379 -3.16 11.51 20.27
C TYR A 379 -2.63 12.97 20.37
N ALA A 380 -2.63 13.56 21.56
CA ALA A 380 -2.14 14.93 21.77
C ALA A 380 -0.63 15.06 21.42
N ASP A 381 0.19 14.09 21.84
CA ASP A 381 1.64 14.08 21.57
C ASP A 381 1.91 13.88 20.08
N PHE A 382 1.13 12.98 19.43
CA PHE A 382 1.19 12.78 17.99
C PHE A 382 0.85 14.05 17.22
N LEU A 383 -0.24 14.76 17.59
CA LEU A 383 -0.63 16.03 16.96
C LEU A 383 0.43 17.11 17.18
N GLN A 384 0.93 17.27 18.39
CA GLN A 384 1.97 18.25 18.71
C GLN A 384 3.19 18.08 17.81
N TYR A 385 3.56 16.84 17.52
CA TYR A 385 4.68 16.56 16.62
C TYR A 385 4.35 16.85 15.16
N ILE A 386 3.24 16.32 14.62
CA ILE A 386 2.92 16.52 13.19
C ILE A 386 2.61 17.98 12.87
N ASP A 387 2.09 18.77 13.81
CA ASP A 387 1.83 20.21 13.64
C ASP A 387 3.12 20.97 13.31
N THR A 388 4.27 20.53 13.76
CA THR A 388 5.56 21.12 13.35
C THR A 388 5.86 20.94 11.85
N LEU A 389 5.26 19.91 11.23
CA LEU A 389 5.43 19.57 9.82
C LEU A 389 4.33 20.15 8.92
N ILE A 390 3.27 20.71 9.48
CA ILE A 390 2.15 21.31 8.71
C ILE A 390 2.44 22.78 8.45
N PRO A 391 2.51 23.22 7.18
CA PRO A 391 2.61 24.65 6.84
C PRO A 391 1.33 25.39 7.24
N GLU A 392 1.45 26.63 7.75
CA GLU A 392 0.29 27.50 7.98
C GLU A 392 -0.36 27.93 6.67
N ASP A 393 0.47 28.31 5.70
CA ASP A 393 0.07 28.60 4.32
C ASP A 393 1.13 28.03 3.38
N TRP A 394 0.84 26.86 2.82
CA TRP A 394 1.77 26.15 1.94
C TRP A 394 2.15 26.98 0.71
N ASP A 395 1.20 27.71 0.12
CA ASP A 395 1.45 28.51 -1.09
C ASP A 395 2.33 29.72 -0.78
N ALA A 396 2.09 30.41 0.33
CA ALA A 396 2.90 31.54 0.76
C ALA A 396 4.32 31.09 1.15
N GLU A 397 4.44 30.03 1.97
CA GLU A 397 5.74 29.49 2.39
C GLU A 397 6.58 28.99 1.19
N CYS A 398 5.94 28.42 0.15
CA CYS A 398 6.62 27.95 -1.07
C CYS A 398 7.16 29.06 -1.98
N GLN A 399 6.69 30.30 -1.85
CA GLN A 399 7.16 31.42 -2.64
C GLN A 399 8.23 32.27 -1.91
N ASN A 400 8.22 32.26 -0.57
CA ASN A 400 9.13 33.02 0.24
C ASN A 400 10.49 32.33 0.30
N THR A 401 11.52 32.96 -0.28
CA THR A 401 12.91 32.53 -0.13
C THR A 401 13.28 32.58 1.36
N PRO A 402 13.85 31.50 1.94
CA PRO A 402 14.43 31.60 3.28
C PRO A 402 15.47 32.70 3.29
N HIS A 403 15.34 33.68 4.20
CA HIS A 403 16.35 34.68 4.47
C HIS A 403 17.60 34.10 5.08
#